data_d51bf7b998d73b52fbe0d3a0cc3d0fdf
#
_entry.id   d51bf7b998d73b52fbe0d3a0cc3d0fdf
#
_cell.length_a   1.000
_cell.length_b   1.000
_cell.length_c   1.000
_cell.angle_alpha   90.00
_cell.angle_beta   90.00
_cell.angle_gamma   90.00
#
_symmetry.space_group_name_H-M   'P 1'
#
loop_
_entity.id
_entity.type
_entity.pdbx_description
1 polymer ?
#
loop_
_entity_poly.entity_id
_entity_poly.type
_entity_poly.pdbx_seq_one_letter_code
_entity_poly.pdbx_strand_id
1 'polypeptide(L)'
;VDGGLTTLHLLPSTFGIGESMTRLGVNIDHVATVRQARGVAYPDPVTAASIVELAGADGIVCHLREDRRHIQDRDLRILREIVQAQLNLEMAATEEMIRIALMTKPDIVTLVPEKREELTTEGGLDVVKNFRSLKKTIQQLKKGNIPVSLFIDPDRNQIKASEGVEAEAVEIHTGHYCEAKTFAQADDELKRILDAVGEASQRDLRIAAGHGLNYVNVRRIAEIKEIEELNIGHSIIARAVLVGLDRAVREMIALIKK
;
A
#
# COMPACT_ATOMS: atom_id res chain seq x y z
N VAL A 1 -50.83 -23.49 -11.41
CA VAL A 1 -49.82 -23.86 -10.42
C VAL A 1 -48.75 -22.78 -10.44
N ASP A 2 -49.00 -21.76 -9.57
CA ASP A 2 -48.08 -20.63 -9.42
C ASP A 2 -46.88 -21.04 -8.57
N GLY A 3 -45.69 -20.96 -9.15
CA GLY A 3 -44.41 -21.08 -8.46
C GLY A 3 -43.89 -19.71 -8.07
N GLY A 4 -44.23 -19.25 -6.84
CA GLY A 4 -43.69 -18.03 -6.30
C GLY A 4 -42.20 -18.10 -6.03
N LEU A 5 -41.42 -17.28 -6.72
CA LEU A 5 -40.00 -16.97 -6.42
C LEU A 5 -39.93 -16.14 -5.13
N THR A 6 -39.48 -16.79 -4.06
CA THR A 6 -39.19 -16.12 -2.79
C THR A 6 -37.90 -15.31 -2.92
N THR A 7 -38.02 -14.02 -3.03
CA THR A 7 -36.87 -13.10 -3.00
C THR A 7 -36.24 -13.14 -1.61
N LEU A 8 -35.03 -13.69 -1.51
CA LEU A 8 -34.25 -13.64 -0.29
C LEU A 8 -33.78 -12.17 -0.08
N HIS A 9 -34.45 -11.45 0.82
CA HIS A 9 -33.94 -10.18 1.33
C HIS A 9 -32.72 -10.48 2.21
N LEU A 10 -31.53 -10.18 1.69
CA LEU A 10 -30.33 -10.07 2.50
C LEU A 10 -30.54 -8.91 3.48
N LEU A 11 -30.64 -9.23 4.76
CA LEU A 11 -30.63 -8.25 5.84
C LEU A 11 -29.29 -7.50 5.80
N PRO A 12 -29.29 -6.18 5.98
CA PRO A 12 -28.03 -5.45 6.16
C PRO A 12 -27.37 -5.97 7.43
N SER A 13 -26.14 -6.47 7.30
CA SER A 13 -25.33 -6.82 8.46
C SER A 13 -25.08 -5.56 9.28
N THR A 14 -25.74 -5.47 10.43
CA THR A 14 -25.37 -4.53 11.47
C THR A 14 -24.01 -4.96 12.01
N PHE A 15 -22.94 -4.50 11.37
CA PHE A 15 -21.63 -4.53 11.96
C PHE A 15 -21.69 -3.58 13.17
N GLY A 16 -21.58 -4.19 14.37
CA GLY A 16 -21.34 -3.45 15.58
C GLY A 16 -20.11 -2.55 15.41
N ILE A 17 -20.05 -1.49 16.21
CA ILE A 17 -18.91 -0.60 16.35
C ILE A 17 -17.75 -1.45 16.93
N GLY A 18 -17.15 -2.30 16.08
CA GLY A 18 -15.92 -3.00 16.36
C GLY A 18 -14.78 -2.00 16.15
N GLU A 19 -13.83 -1.98 17.06
CA GLU A 19 -12.58 -1.25 16.88
C GLU A 19 -12.03 -1.61 15.49
N SER A 20 -11.85 -0.59 14.63
CA SER A 20 -11.28 -0.79 13.30
C SER A 20 -9.85 -1.31 13.47
N MET A 21 -9.66 -2.60 13.21
CA MET A 21 -8.31 -3.17 13.25
C MET A 21 -7.54 -2.72 12.02
N THR A 22 -6.30 -2.26 12.23
CA THR A 22 -5.39 -1.87 11.14
C THR A 22 -5.21 -3.04 10.17
N ARG A 23 -5.37 -2.79 8.87
CA ARG A 23 -5.19 -3.78 7.81
C ARG A 23 -3.72 -3.95 7.46
N LEU A 24 -3.36 -5.11 6.92
CA LEU A 24 -2.04 -5.40 6.38
C LEU A 24 -2.09 -5.54 4.87
N GLY A 25 -1.47 -4.59 4.16
CA GLY A 25 -1.07 -4.73 2.76
C GLY A 25 0.36 -5.30 2.69
N VAL A 26 0.53 -6.42 2.00
CA VAL A 26 1.87 -7.03 1.82
C VAL A 26 2.42 -6.68 0.45
N ASN A 27 3.52 -5.91 0.43
CA ASN A 27 4.24 -5.64 -0.80
C ASN A 27 5.12 -6.85 -1.17
N ILE A 28 4.89 -7.40 -2.38
CA ILE A 28 5.51 -8.63 -2.88
C ILE A 28 6.69 -8.39 -3.84
N ASP A 29 7.11 -7.14 -4.03
CA ASP A 29 8.15 -6.76 -5.01
C ASP A 29 9.46 -7.51 -4.79
N HIS A 30 9.86 -7.72 -3.54
CA HIS A 30 11.13 -8.38 -3.23
C HIS A 30 11.13 -9.87 -3.59
N VAL A 31 9.96 -10.53 -3.73
CA VAL A 31 9.87 -11.87 -4.33
C VAL A 31 10.29 -11.80 -5.80
N ALA A 32 9.77 -10.81 -6.53
CA ALA A 32 10.17 -10.56 -7.91
C ALA A 32 11.65 -10.14 -8.02
N THR A 33 12.18 -9.36 -7.06
CA THR A 33 13.61 -8.99 -6.99
C THR A 33 14.50 -10.24 -6.94
N VAL A 34 14.17 -11.23 -6.11
CA VAL A 34 14.92 -12.49 -6.03
C VAL A 34 14.88 -13.24 -7.37
N ARG A 35 13.73 -13.31 -8.04
CA ARG A 35 13.57 -13.88 -9.39
C ARG A 35 14.48 -13.18 -10.41
N GLN A 36 14.44 -11.86 -10.43
CA GLN A 36 15.18 -11.05 -11.40
C GLN A 36 16.70 -11.08 -11.16
N ALA A 37 17.17 -11.29 -9.91
CA ALA A 37 18.58 -11.44 -9.60
C ALA A 37 19.25 -12.63 -10.34
N ARG A 38 18.45 -13.65 -10.73
CA ARG A 38 18.91 -14.81 -11.49
C ARG A 38 18.39 -14.84 -12.93
N GLY A 39 17.40 -14.02 -13.28
CA GLY A 39 16.78 -14.04 -14.60
C GLY A 39 16.03 -15.36 -14.90
N VAL A 40 15.43 -15.97 -13.88
CA VAL A 40 14.66 -17.24 -14.00
C VAL A 40 13.17 -17.01 -13.73
N ALA A 41 12.35 -18.07 -13.80
CA ALA A 41 10.91 -17.94 -13.61
C ALA A 41 10.45 -17.98 -12.14
N TYR A 42 11.36 -18.20 -11.20
CA TYR A 42 11.05 -18.36 -9.77
C TYR A 42 12.02 -17.56 -8.87
N PRO A 43 11.56 -17.20 -7.62
CA PRO A 43 10.20 -17.35 -7.10
C PRO A 43 9.20 -16.48 -7.89
N ASP A 44 7.95 -16.95 -8.04
CA ASP A 44 6.91 -16.20 -8.75
C ASP A 44 6.12 -15.33 -7.75
N PRO A 45 6.07 -13.99 -7.93
CA PRO A 45 5.27 -13.10 -7.08
C PRO A 45 3.77 -13.41 -7.13
N VAL A 46 3.27 -14.00 -8.22
CA VAL A 46 1.88 -14.44 -8.34
C VAL A 46 1.57 -15.57 -7.34
N THR A 47 2.47 -16.55 -7.23
CA THR A 47 2.34 -17.61 -6.22
C THR A 47 2.46 -17.03 -4.80
N ALA A 48 3.36 -16.07 -4.60
CA ALA A 48 3.51 -15.41 -3.31
C ALA A 48 2.25 -14.67 -2.88
N ALA A 49 1.54 -13.99 -3.79
CA ALA A 49 0.28 -13.30 -3.51
C ALA A 49 -0.76 -14.28 -2.94
N SER A 50 -0.94 -15.45 -3.55
CA SER A 50 -1.88 -16.46 -3.04
C SER A 50 -1.52 -16.95 -1.63
N ILE A 51 -0.22 -17.14 -1.34
CA ILE A 51 0.23 -17.54 0.01
C ILE A 51 -0.04 -16.42 1.02
N VAL A 52 0.18 -15.17 0.63
CA VAL A 52 -0.06 -13.98 1.47
C VAL A 52 -1.53 -13.85 1.83
N GLU A 53 -2.45 -14.03 0.86
CA GLU A 53 -3.89 -14.01 1.11
C GLU A 53 -4.31 -15.16 2.04
N LEU A 54 -3.84 -16.39 1.80
CA LEU A 54 -4.11 -17.55 2.66
C LEU A 54 -3.57 -17.38 4.09
N ALA A 55 -2.50 -16.61 4.25
CA ALA A 55 -1.97 -16.25 5.56
C ALA A 55 -2.83 -15.21 6.31
N GLY A 56 -3.78 -14.54 5.63
CA GLY A 56 -4.75 -13.62 6.23
C GLY A 56 -4.39 -12.14 6.08
N ALA A 57 -3.54 -11.77 5.12
CA ALA A 57 -3.33 -10.38 4.75
C ALA A 57 -4.59 -9.77 4.11
N ASP A 58 -4.78 -8.46 4.29
CA ASP A 58 -5.95 -7.74 3.82
C ASP A 58 -5.77 -7.17 2.40
N GLY A 59 -4.52 -7.12 1.92
CA GLY A 59 -4.19 -6.62 0.59
C GLY A 59 -2.85 -7.10 0.07
N ILE A 60 -2.72 -7.05 -1.25
CA ILE A 60 -1.48 -7.25 -1.99
C ILE A 60 -1.06 -5.91 -2.55
N VAL A 61 0.19 -5.54 -2.31
CA VAL A 61 0.82 -4.34 -2.87
C VAL A 61 1.90 -4.78 -3.85
N CYS A 62 1.92 -4.18 -5.03
CA CYS A 62 2.99 -4.38 -6.00
C CYS A 62 3.33 -3.09 -6.73
N HIS A 63 4.61 -2.84 -6.92
CA HIS A 63 5.11 -1.67 -7.63
C HIS A 63 5.57 -2.05 -9.04
N LEU A 64 4.80 -1.65 -10.04
CA LEU A 64 5.24 -1.74 -11.43
C LEU A 64 6.06 -0.51 -11.79
N ARG A 65 7.39 -0.62 -11.66
CA ARG A 65 8.30 0.47 -12.00
C ARG A 65 8.42 0.63 -13.52
N GLU A 66 8.70 1.84 -13.98
CA GLU A 66 8.93 2.12 -15.40
C GLU A 66 10.09 1.28 -15.99
N ASP A 67 11.13 0.98 -15.20
CA ASP A 67 12.29 0.18 -15.60
C ASP A 67 12.09 -1.34 -15.47
N ARG A 68 10.93 -1.79 -14.94
CA ARG A 68 10.60 -3.23 -14.76
C ARG A 68 11.68 -4.03 -14.03
N ARG A 69 12.42 -3.41 -13.09
CA ARG A 69 13.54 -4.09 -12.39
C ARG A 69 13.11 -5.29 -11.53
N HIS A 70 11.84 -5.39 -11.17
CA HIS A 70 11.28 -6.52 -10.39
C HIS A 70 9.92 -6.99 -10.93
N ILE A 71 8.80 -6.41 -10.54
CA ILE A 71 7.49 -6.74 -11.07
C ILE A 71 7.44 -6.48 -12.57
N GLN A 72 6.84 -7.40 -13.33
CA GLN A 72 6.68 -7.37 -14.77
C GLN A 72 5.21 -7.18 -15.16
N ASP A 73 4.93 -6.70 -16.36
CA ASP A 73 3.56 -6.53 -16.87
C ASP A 73 2.76 -7.85 -16.82
N ARG A 74 3.43 -8.99 -17.05
CA ARG A 74 2.85 -10.34 -16.88
C ARG A 74 2.36 -10.56 -15.46
N ASP A 75 3.15 -10.18 -14.48
CA ASP A 75 2.82 -10.41 -13.07
C ASP A 75 1.58 -9.60 -12.70
N LEU A 76 1.56 -8.30 -13.01
CA LEU A 76 0.43 -7.42 -12.71
C LEU A 76 -0.87 -7.93 -13.35
N ARG A 77 -0.83 -8.36 -14.62
CA ARG A 77 -2.00 -8.90 -15.31
C ARG A 77 -2.57 -10.12 -14.59
N ILE A 78 -1.71 -11.07 -14.19
CA ILE A 78 -2.18 -12.29 -13.52
C ILE A 78 -2.61 -11.98 -12.08
N LEU A 79 -1.91 -11.11 -11.36
CA LEU A 79 -2.32 -10.66 -10.02
C LEU A 79 -3.74 -10.11 -10.05
N ARG A 80 -4.09 -9.27 -11.05
CA ARG A 80 -5.47 -8.76 -11.16
C ARG A 80 -6.52 -9.86 -11.34
N GLU A 81 -6.18 -10.95 -12.01
CA GLU A 81 -7.09 -12.06 -12.25
C GLU A 81 -7.30 -12.94 -11.01
N ILE A 82 -6.27 -13.08 -10.14
CA ILE A 82 -6.30 -14.05 -9.03
C ILE A 82 -6.51 -13.44 -7.64
N VAL A 83 -6.06 -12.19 -7.42
CA VAL A 83 -6.15 -11.54 -6.11
C VAL A 83 -7.62 -11.27 -5.78
N GLN A 84 -8.07 -11.78 -4.63
CA GLN A 84 -9.43 -11.59 -4.10
C GLN A 84 -9.47 -10.49 -3.04
N ALA A 85 -8.36 -10.27 -2.34
CA ALA A 85 -8.15 -9.15 -1.45
C ALA A 85 -7.96 -7.84 -2.23
N GLN A 86 -7.63 -6.74 -1.56
CA GLN A 86 -7.32 -5.47 -2.22
C GLN A 86 -6.01 -5.58 -3.01
N LEU A 87 -6.01 -5.22 -4.30
CA LEU A 87 -4.81 -5.05 -5.10
C LEU A 87 -4.46 -3.56 -5.16
N ASN A 88 -3.35 -3.18 -4.50
CA ASN A 88 -2.78 -1.84 -4.55
C ASN A 88 -1.62 -1.82 -5.57
N LEU A 89 -1.77 -1.02 -6.61
CA LEU A 89 -0.73 -0.81 -7.61
C LEU A 89 0.06 0.47 -7.27
N GLU A 90 1.31 0.31 -6.86
CA GLU A 90 2.26 1.42 -6.77
C GLU A 90 2.82 1.73 -8.15
N MET A 91 2.86 3.00 -8.53
CA MET A 91 3.35 3.43 -9.84
C MET A 91 3.78 4.90 -9.88
N ALA A 92 4.62 5.25 -10.85
CA ALA A 92 4.90 6.64 -11.21
C ALA A 92 3.70 7.30 -11.90
N ALA A 93 3.58 8.63 -11.78
CA ALA A 93 2.52 9.42 -12.41
C ALA A 93 2.82 9.70 -13.90
N THR A 94 3.09 8.67 -14.70
CA THR A 94 3.39 8.80 -16.15
C THR A 94 2.23 8.31 -17.01
N GLU A 95 2.16 8.79 -18.24
CA GLU A 95 1.09 8.43 -19.19
C GLU A 95 1.09 6.91 -19.52
N GLU A 96 2.26 6.25 -19.48
CA GLU A 96 2.35 4.80 -19.65
C GLU A 96 1.68 4.07 -18.47
N MET A 97 2.05 4.44 -17.24
CA MET A 97 1.52 3.81 -16.03
C MET A 97 0.03 4.09 -15.87
N ILE A 98 -0.45 5.28 -16.20
CA ILE A 98 -1.88 5.60 -16.19
C ILE A 98 -2.64 4.67 -17.14
N ARG A 99 -2.15 4.45 -18.35
CA ARG A 99 -2.79 3.52 -19.31
C ARG A 99 -2.82 2.09 -18.77
N ILE A 100 -1.73 1.63 -18.16
CA ILE A 100 -1.65 0.29 -17.56
C ILE A 100 -2.66 0.18 -16.41
N ALA A 101 -2.73 1.15 -15.52
CA ALA A 101 -3.69 1.16 -14.42
C ALA A 101 -5.15 1.12 -14.91
N LEU A 102 -5.48 1.92 -15.94
CA LEU A 102 -6.83 1.93 -16.54
C LEU A 102 -7.21 0.60 -17.20
N MET A 103 -6.25 -0.15 -17.75
CA MET A 103 -6.47 -1.49 -18.30
C MET A 103 -6.57 -2.55 -17.21
N THR A 104 -5.71 -2.50 -16.20
CA THR A 104 -5.63 -3.47 -15.10
C THR A 104 -6.79 -3.31 -14.12
N LYS A 105 -7.22 -2.06 -13.85
CA LYS A 105 -8.24 -1.72 -12.86
C LYS A 105 -7.91 -2.28 -11.47
N PRO A 106 -6.79 -1.89 -10.85
CA PRO A 106 -6.52 -2.25 -9.47
C PRO A 106 -7.58 -1.63 -8.56
N ASP A 107 -7.67 -2.11 -7.33
CA ASP A 107 -8.64 -1.60 -6.35
C ASP A 107 -8.23 -0.22 -5.82
N ILE A 108 -6.94 0.09 -5.84
CA ILE A 108 -6.37 1.40 -5.57
C ILE A 108 -5.03 1.56 -6.30
N VAL A 109 -4.70 2.78 -6.66
CA VAL A 109 -3.36 3.18 -7.14
C VAL A 109 -2.69 4.03 -6.07
N THR A 110 -1.47 3.68 -5.69
CA THR A 110 -0.60 4.56 -4.89
C THR A 110 0.45 5.20 -5.80
N LEU A 111 0.39 6.53 -5.96
CA LEU A 111 1.40 7.25 -6.72
C LEU A 111 2.65 7.46 -5.87
N VAL A 112 3.79 7.00 -6.39
CA VAL A 112 5.09 7.06 -5.74
C VAL A 112 6.10 7.83 -6.60
N PRO A 113 7.14 8.45 -6.01
CA PRO A 113 8.24 9.00 -6.79
C PRO A 113 9.09 7.86 -7.36
N GLU A 114 9.52 8.00 -8.62
CA GLU A 114 10.51 7.13 -9.24
C GLU A 114 11.64 7.96 -9.82
N LYS A 115 12.85 7.71 -9.35
CA LYS A 115 14.08 8.15 -10.00
C LYS A 115 14.86 6.92 -10.44
N ARG A 116 15.38 6.93 -11.66
CA ARG A 116 16.06 5.77 -12.27
C ARG A 116 17.28 5.27 -11.48
N GLU A 117 17.92 6.16 -10.73
CA GLU A 117 19.17 5.89 -10.02
C GLU A 117 18.99 5.44 -8.56
N GLU A 118 17.76 5.47 -8.02
CA GLU A 118 17.50 5.10 -6.63
C GLU A 118 17.34 3.59 -6.47
N LEU A 119 18.02 3.02 -5.48
CA LEU A 119 17.83 1.62 -5.05
C LEU A 119 16.54 1.46 -4.26
N THR A 120 16.16 2.50 -3.51
CA THR A 120 14.93 2.59 -2.74
C THR A 120 14.31 3.99 -2.92
N THR A 121 13.05 4.16 -2.55
CA THR A 121 12.40 5.49 -2.51
C THR A 121 12.92 6.24 -1.29
N GLU A 122 13.81 7.23 -1.48
CA GLU A 122 14.43 7.98 -0.39
C GLU A 122 13.52 9.02 0.27
N GLY A 123 12.30 9.21 -0.21
CA GLY A 123 11.32 10.17 0.33
C GLY A 123 9.97 10.03 -0.36
N GLY A 124 9.00 10.76 0.16
CA GLY A 124 7.67 10.83 -0.40
C GLY A 124 7.59 11.67 -1.67
N LEU A 125 6.46 11.55 -2.37
CA LEU A 125 6.13 12.35 -3.53
C LEU A 125 5.96 13.83 -3.13
N ASP A 126 6.62 14.74 -3.83
CA ASP A 126 6.44 16.19 -3.62
C ASP A 126 5.17 16.67 -4.34
N VAL A 127 4.04 16.57 -3.63
CA VAL A 127 2.71 16.94 -4.15
C VAL A 127 2.60 18.45 -4.37
N VAL A 128 3.21 19.26 -3.48
CA VAL A 128 3.19 20.72 -3.59
C VAL A 128 3.83 21.16 -4.91
N LYS A 129 5.03 20.66 -5.19
CA LYS A 129 5.77 20.97 -6.43
C LYS A 129 5.07 20.46 -7.68
N ASN A 130 4.48 19.27 -7.61
CA ASN A 130 3.89 18.58 -8.75
C ASN A 130 2.36 18.72 -8.82
N PHE A 131 1.77 19.69 -8.11
CA PHE A 131 0.34 19.83 -7.90
C PHE A 131 -0.50 19.72 -9.19
N ARG A 132 -0.15 20.49 -10.23
CA ARG A 132 -0.93 20.52 -11.48
C ARG A 132 -0.88 19.20 -12.26
N SER A 133 0.29 18.57 -12.32
CA SER A 133 0.45 17.29 -13.02
C SER A 133 -0.24 16.17 -12.28
N LEU A 134 -0.10 16.10 -10.95
CA LEU A 134 -0.77 15.09 -10.12
C LEU A 134 -2.28 15.24 -10.16
N LYS A 135 -2.81 16.47 -10.09
CA LYS A 135 -4.25 16.69 -10.23
C LYS A 135 -4.79 16.15 -11.56
N LYS A 136 -4.07 16.37 -12.68
CA LYS A 136 -4.45 15.82 -13.97
C LYS A 136 -4.43 14.29 -13.97
N THR A 137 -3.37 13.67 -13.42
CA THR A 137 -3.24 12.22 -13.30
C THR A 137 -4.38 11.61 -12.48
N ILE A 138 -4.66 12.18 -11.31
CA ILE A 138 -5.74 11.73 -10.43
C ILE A 138 -7.09 11.82 -11.14
N GLN A 139 -7.38 12.91 -11.84
CA GLN A 139 -8.63 13.04 -12.61
C GLN A 139 -8.75 12.00 -13.74
N GLN A 140 -7.64 11.58 -14.36
CA GLN A 140 -7.66 10.52 -15.38
C GLN A 140 -7.98 9.16 -14.72
N LEU A 141 -7.35 8.83 -13.59
CA LEU A 141 -7.60 7.58 -12.86
C LEU A 141 -9.03 7.52 -12.30
N LYS A 142 -9.52 8.62 -11.73
CA LYS A 142 -10.91 8.75 -11.24
C LYS A 142 -11.96 8.53 -12.33
N LYS A 143 -11.73 8.97 -13.56
CA LYS A 143 -12.63 8.67 -14.71
C LYS A 143 -12.69 7.17 -14.99
N GLY A 144 -11.65 6.41 -14.63
CA GLY A 144 -11.63 4.95 -14.68
C GLY A 144 -12.21 4.27 -13.43
N ASN A 145 -12.76 5.04 -12.47
CA ASN A 145 -13.21 4.59 -11.15
C ASN A 145 -12.10 3.92 -10.33
N ILE A 146 -10.88 4.45 -10.42
CA ILE A 146 -9.72 3.96 -9.64
C ILE A 146 -9.42 5.00 -8.56
N PRO A 147 -9.57 4.66 -7.26
CA PRO A 147 -9.16 5.50 -6.15
C PRO A 147 -7.64 5.72 -6.15
N VAL A 148 -7.21 6.88 -5.67
CA VAL A 148 -5.79 7.25 -5.67
C VAL A 148 -5.31 7.58 -4.28
N SER A 149 -4.23 6.93 -3.87
CA SER A 149 -3.40 7.25 -2.71
C SER A 149 -2.12 7.95 -3.15
N LEU A 150 -1.58 8.81 -2.31
CA LEU A 150 -0.29 9.47 -2.54
C LEU A 150 0.69 9.07 -1.45
N PHE A 151 1.83 8.50 -1.83
CA PHE A 151 2.93 8.19 -0.92
C PHE A 151 3.72 9.47 -0.64
N ILE A 152 3.64 9.98 0.59
CA ILE A 152 4.15 11.31 0.96
C ILE A 152 4.92 11.27 2.28
N ASP A 153 5.85 12.19 2.44
CA ASP A 153 6.49 12.41 3.73
C ASP A 153 5.48 12.97 4.75
N PRO A 154 5.70 12.76 6.07
CA PRO A 154 4.85 13.29 7.13
C PRO A 154 5.03 14.81 7.26
N ASP A 155 4.43 15.55 6.32
CA ASP A 155 4.47 17.01 6.22
C ASP A 155 3.06 17.56 5.96
N ARG A 156 2.67 18.59 6.75
CA ARG A 156 1.33 19.20 6.66
C ARG A 156 1.03 19.84 5.31
N ASN A 157 2.04 20.36 4.61
CA ASN A 157 1.82 20.99 3.31
C ASN A 157 1.59 19.92 2.24
N GLN A 158 2.27 18.74 2.35
CA GLN A 158 2.02 17.62 1.47
C GLN A 158 0.60 17.07 1.68
N ILE A 159 0.14 16.95 2.93
CA ILE A 159 -1.25 16.54 3.26
C ILE A 159 -2.28 17.51 2.65
N LYS A 160 -2.11 18.82 2.87
CA LYS A 160 -3.01 19.84 2.30
C LYS A 160 -3.03 19.81 0.76
N ALA A 161 -1.87 19.61 0.16
CA ALA A 161 -1.76 19.51 -1.28
C ALA A 161 -2.45 18.23 -1.80
N SER A 162 -2.39 17.12 -1.04
CA SER A 162 -3.05 15.84 -1.39
C SER A 162 -4.57 15.98 -1.46
N GLU A 163 -5.18 16.66 -0.49
CA GLU A 163 -6.60 17.02 -0.56
C GLU A 163 -6.88 17.93 -1.78
N GLY A 164 -6.06 18.95 -1.99
CA GLY A 164 -6.23 19.91 -3.09
C GLY A 164 -6.13 19.32 -4.49
N VAL A 165 -5.37 18.23 -4.67
CA VAL A 165 -5.33 17.46 -5.92
C VAL A 165 -6.44 16.40 -5.99
N GLU A 166 -7.29 16.32 -4.96
CA GLU A 166 -8.43 15.42 -4.87
C GLU A 166 -8.05 13.94 -4.73
N ALA A 167 -6.95 13.64 -4.02
CA ALA A 167 -6.64 12.27 -3.64
C ALA A 167 -7.67 11.74 -2.62
N GLU A 168 -7.95 10.44 -2.63
CA GLU A 168 -8.83 9.76 -1.67
C GLU A 168 -8.07 9.28 -0.43
N ALA A 169 -6.78 9.05 -0.57
CA ALA A 169 -5.95 8.52 0.50
C ALA A 169 -4.54 9.11 0.45
N VAL A 170 -3.85 8.98 1.56
CA VAL A 170 -2.40 9.21 1.65
C VAL A 170 -1.75 8.01 2.31
N GLU A 171 -0.55 7.67 1.87
CA GLU A 171 0.33 6.74 2.55
C GLU A 171 1.49 7.52 3.15
N ILE A 172 1.56 7.54 4.47
CA ILE A 172 2.60 8.26 5.21
C ILE A 172 3.90 7.47 5.17
N HIS A 173 4.96 8.07 4.64
CA HIS A 173 6.30 7.50 4.60
C HIS A 173 6.89 7.39 6.01
N THR A 174 7.20 6.18 6.45
CA THR A 174 7.74 5.90 7.79
C THR A 174 9.26 5.66 7.80
N GLY A 175 9.94 5.84 6.67
CA GLY A 175 11.37 5.52 6.52
C GLY A 175 12.25 6.19 7.58
N HIS A 176 12.13 7.51 7.77
CA HIS A 176 12.93 8.23 8.77
C HIS A 176 12.72 7.70 10.20
N TYR A 177 11.49 7.36 10.57
CA TYR A 177 11.19 6.69 11.83
C TYR A 177 11.89 5.33 11.94
N CYS A 178 11.88 4.55 10.86
CA CYS A 178 12.46 3.21 10.83
C CYS A 178 14.00 3.22 10.82
N GLU A 179 14.62 4.27 10.29
CA GLU A 179 16.06 4.45 10.18
C GLU A 179 16.68 5.18 11.38
N ALA A 180 15.85 5.64 12.31
CA ALA A 180 16.28 6.33 13.51
C ALA A 180 17.28 5.48 14.31
N LYS A 181 18.43 6.06 14.63
CA LYS A 181 19.53 5.37 15.35
C LYS A 181 19.41 5.43 16.86
N THR A 182 18.53 6.29 17.39
CA THR A 182 18.28 6.47 18.81
C THR A 182 16.78 6.51 19.09
N PHE A 183 16.37 6.17 20.31
CA PHE A 183 14.99 6.31 20.74
C PHE A 183 14.48 7.74 20.62
N ALA A 184 15.29 8.73 20.95
CA ALA A 184 14.91 10.14 20.84
C ALA A 184 14.60 10.52 19.38
N GLN A 185 15.44 10.12 18.43
CA GLN A 185 15.15 10.34 17.00
C GLN A 185 13.88 9.63 16.56
N ALA A 186 13.65 8.37 16.98
CA ALA A 186 12.43 7.66 16.67
C ALA A 186 11.19 8.35 17.27
N ASP A 187 11.29 8.91 18.47
CA ASP A 187 10.20 9.67 19.11
C ASP A 187 9.89 10.97 18.37
N ASP A 188 10.91 11.69 17.91
CA ASP A 188 10.73 12.92 17.12
C ASP A 188 10.05 12.62 15.78
N GLU A 189 10.47 11.56 15.08
CA GLU A 189 9.85 11.15 13.82
C GLU A 189 8.43 10.61 14.02
N LEU A 190 8.18 9.85 15.10
CA LEU A 190 6.82 9.41 15.44
C LEU A 190 5.88 10.60 15.69
N LYS A 191 6.38 11.66 16.35
CA LYS A 191 5.60 12.88 16.56
C LYS A 191 5.24 13.55 15.23
N ARG A 192 6.17 13.61 14.27
CA ARG A 192 5.88 14.12 12.93
C ARG A 192 4.79 13.30 12.22
N ILE A 193 4.87 11.97 12.35
CA ILE A 193 3.84 11.06 11.81
C ILE A 193 2.49 11.36 12.45
N LEU A 194 2.41 11.46 13.79
CA LEU A 194 1.17 11.77 14.50
C LEU A 194 0.58 13.13 14.07
N ASP A 195 1.41 14.16 13.92
CA ASP A 195 0.97 15.48 13.45
C ASP A 195 0.41 15.41 12.01
N ALA A 196 1.04 14.63 11.11
CA ALA A 196 0.58 14.44 9.75
C ALA A 196 -0.72 13.61 9.68
N VAL A 197 -0.83 12.56 10.49
CA VAL A 197 -2.04 11.75 10.62
C VAL A 197 -3.22 12.60 11.11
N GLY A 198 -3.00 13.42 12.15
CA GLY A 198 -4.03 14.34 12.65
C GLY A 198 -4.50 15.36 11.60
N GLU A 199 -3.58 15.88 10.79
CA GLU A 199 -3.91 16.79 9.67
C GLU A 199 -4.68 16.08 8.56
N ALA A 200 -4.32 14.82 8.22
CA ALA A 200 -5.01 14.04 7.19
C ALA A 200 -6.42 13.63 7.63
N SER A 201 -6.59 13.23 8.88
CA SER A 201 -7.88 12.88 9.46
C SER A 201 -8.87 14.05 9.45
N GLN A 202 -8.41 15.28 9.73
CA GLN A 202 -9.24 16.49 9.66
C GLN A 202 -9.70 16.84 8.24
N ARG A 203 -9.17 16.17 7.20
CA ARG A 203 -9.47 16.38 5.78
C ARG A 203 -10.19 15.21 5.14
N ASP A 204 -10.70 14.29 5.95
CA ASP A 204 -11.39 13.08 5.51
C ASP A 204 -10.56 12.23 4.51
N LEU A 205 -9.23 12.31 4.56
CA LEU A 205 -8.33 11.46 3.80
C LEU A 205 -8.19 10.11 4.52
N ARG A 206 -8.34 9.01 3.78
CA ARG A 206 -7.95 7.69 4.29
C ARG A 206 -6.45 7.64 4.48
N ILE A 207 -6.00 6.97 5.55
CA ILE A 207 -4.60 7.02 5.96
C ILE A 207 -4.01 5.61 5.98
N ALA A 208 -3.02 5.40 5.12
CA ALA A 208 -2.10 4.27 5.20
C ALA A 208 -0.72 4.76 5.69
N ALA A 209 0.13 3.83 6.10
CA ALA A 209 1.53 4.11 6.38
C ALA A 209 2.42 2.95 5.93
N GLY A 210 3.62 3.24 5.49
CA GLY A 210 4.50 2.21 4.95
C GLY A 210 5.96 2.66 4.82
N HIS A 211 6.75 1.74 4.33
CA HIS A 211 8.19 1.84 4.10
C HIS A 211 9.04 1.73 5.37
N GLY A 212 9.92 0.72 5.41
CA GLY A 212 10.88 0.49 6.49
C GLY A 212 10.32 -0.23 7.72
N LEU A 213 9.00 -0.39 7.85
CA LEU A 213 8.40 -1.09 8.98
C LEU A 213 8.84 -2.55 9.05
N ASN A 214 9.05 -3.04 10.27
CA ASN A 214 9.52 -4.39 10.54
C ASN A 214 8.96 -4.93 11.87
N TYR A 215 9.33 -6.17 12.23
CA TYR A 215 8.83 -6.86 13.43
C TYR A 215 9.22 -6.21 14.77
N VAL A 216 10.13 -5.25 14.76
CA VAL A 216 10.59 -4.55 15.98
C VAL A 216 9.87 -3.21 16.15
N ASN A 217 9.70 -2.45 15.05
CA ASN A 217 9.24 -1.07 15.10
C ASN A 217 7.75 -0.86 14.75
N VAL A 218 7.07 -1.87 14.17
CA VAL A 218 5.72 -1.75 13.60
C VAL A 218 4.66 -1.39 14.66
N ARG A 219 4.78 -1.89 15.90
CA ARG A 219 3.73 -1.77 16.92
C ARG A 219 3.33 -0.33 17.21
N ARG A 220 4.29 0.57 17.35
CA ARG A 220 4.02 1.98 17.67
C ARG A 220 3.23 2.69 16.58
N ILE A 221 3.42 2.29 15.32
CA ILE A 221 2.66 2.81 14.18
C ILE A 221 1.27 2.17 14.13
N ALA A 222 1.18 0.85 14.37
CA ALA A 222 -0.09 0.13 14.42
C ALA A 222 -1.02 0.55 15.57
N GLU A 223 -0.50 1.21 16.60
CA GLU A 223 -1.26 1.75 17.73
C GLU A 223 -1.93 3.10 17.41
N ILE A 224 -1.62 3.72 16.27
CA ILE A 224 -2.25 4.96 15.78
C ILE A 224 -3.58 4.59 15.12
N LYS A 225 -4.69 4.90 15.79
CA LYS A 225 -6.05 4.43 15.41
C LYS A 225 -6.53 4.94 14.06
N GLU A 226 -6.07 6.10 13.64
CA GLU A 226 -6.43 6.76 12.40
C GLU A 226 -5.73 6.12 11.18
N ILE A 227 -4.68 5.31 11.40
CA ILE A 227 -4.02 4.55 10.32
C ILE A 227 -4.83 3.28 10.05
N GLU A 228 -5.46 3.25 8.88
CA GLU A 228 -6.32 2.15 8.46
C GLU A 228 -5.54 0.95 7.90
N GLU A 229 -4.35 1.19 7.33
CA GLU A 229 -3.59 0.17 6.61
C GLU A 229 -2.08 0.38 6.77
N LEU A 230 -1.33 -0.71 6.94
CA LEU A 230 0.13 -0.73 6.91
C LEU A 230 0.61 -1.50 5.68
N ASN A 231 1.40 -0.85 4.82
CA ASN A 231 2.00 -1.46 3.64
C ASN A 231 3.44 -1.87 3.94
N ILE A 232 3.69 -3.19 4.01
CA ILE A 232 4.97 -3.75 4.47
C ILE A 232 5.47 -4.78 3.46
N GLY A 233 6.69 -4.58 2.96
CA GLY A 233 7.30 -5.47 1.97
C GLY A 233 8.58 -6.13 2.46
N HIS A 234 9.69 -5.39 2.40
CA HIS A 234 11.04 -5.92 2.57
C HIS A 234 11.21 -6.80 3.83
N SER A 235 10.75 -6.34 4.98
CA SER A 235 10.93 -7.06 6.25
C SER A 235 10.18 -8.40 6.29
N ILE A 236 8.99 -8.47 5.68
CA ILE A 236 8.20 -9.71 5.57
C ILE A 236 8.92 -10.69 4.65
N ILE A 237 9.39 -10.25 3.48
CA ILE A 237 10.07 -11.13 2.54
C ILE A 237 11.45 -11.57 3.09
N ALA A 238 12.19 -10.68 3.73
CA ALA A 238 13.45 -11.04 4.40
C ALA A 238 13.23 -12.10 5.49
N ARG A 239 12.18 -11.97 6.30
CA ARG A 239 11.83 -12.99 7.29
C ARG A 239 11.37 -14.28 6.64
N ALA A 240 10.62 -14.20 5.55
CA ALA A 240 10.14 -15.37 4.80
C ALA A 240 11.27 -16.26 4.26
N VAL A 241 12.43 -15.69 3.95
CA VAL A 241 13.63 -16.45 3.56
C VAL A 241 14.05 -17.44 4.66
N LEU A 242 13.82 -17.08 5.93
CA LEU A 242 14.25 -17.89 7.09
C LEU A 242 13.16 -18.82 7.63
N VAL A 243 11.87 -18.41 7.52
CA VAL A 243 10.77 -19.12 8.22
C VAL A 243 9.62 -19.55 7.29
N GLY A 244 9.68 -19.18 6.02
CA GLY A 244 8.58 -19.34 5.06
C GLY A 244 7.59 -18.16 5.06
N LEU A 245 6.95 -17.91 3.91
CA LEU A 245 6.14 -16.72 3.68
C LEU A 245 4.85 -16.70 4.52
N ASP A 246 4.12 -17.82 4.59
CA ASP A 246 2.90 -17.92 5.40
C ASP A 246 3.16 -17.54 6.86
N ARG A 247 4.21 -18.12 7.46
CA ARG A 247 4.58 -17.82 8.84
C ARG A 247 5.00 -16.36 9.03
N ALA A 248 5.80 -15.82 8.11
CA ALA A 248 6.25 -14.42 8.19
C ALA A 248 5.04 -13.46 8.19
N VAL A 249 4.07 -13.68 7.30
CA VAL A 249 2.84 -12.85 7.23
C VAL A 249 2.03 -12.97 8.53
N ARG A 250 1.76 -14.19 9.02
CA ARG A 250 1.00 -14.39 10.28
C ARG A 250 1.68 -13.76 11.49
N GLU A 251 3.00 -13.83 11.58
CA GLU A 251 3.75 -13.18 12.64
C GLU A 251 3.64 -11.65 12.57
N MET A 252 3.58 -11.05 11.37
CA MET A 252 3.35 -9.61 11.21
C MET A 252 1.91 -9.23 11.59
N ILE A 253 0.91 -9.99 11.13
CA ILE A 253 -0.49 -9.79 11.50
C ILE A 253 -0.67 -9.79 13.04
N ALA A 254 -0.04 -10.74 13.74
CA ALA A 254 -0.10 -10.83 15.20
C ALA A 254 0.52 -9.64 15.93
N LEU A 255 1.34 -8.82 15.25
CA LEU A 255 1.91 -7.60 15.83
C LEU A 255 1.02 -6.36 15.63
N ILE A 256 0.21 -6.34 14.56
CA ILE A 256 -0.60 -5.18 14.18
C ILE A 256 -2.08 -5.32 14.56
N LYS A 257 -2.61 -6.54 14.58
CA LYS A 257 -4.00 -6.84 15.00
C LYS A 257 -3.97 -7.33 16.45
N LYS A 258 -4.28 -6.48 17.39
CA LYS A 258 -4.45 -6.85 18.82
C LYS A 258 -5.91 -7.05 19.14
#